data_94c97138b854848a689dae484b76b214
#
_entry.id   94c97138b854848a689dae484b76b214
#
_cell.length_a   1.000
_cell.length_b   1.000
_cell.length_c   1.000
_cell.angle_alpha   90.00
_cell.angle_beta   90.00
_cell.angle_gamma   90.00
#
_symmetry.space_group_name_H-M   'P 1'
#
loop_
_entity.id
_entity.type
_entity.pdbx_description
1 polymer ?
#
loop_
_entity_poly.entity_id
_entity_poly.type
_entity_poly.pdbx_seq_one_letter_code
_entity_poly.pdbx_strand_id
1 'polypeptide(L)'
;MMVRWFHKYAFARVDMEEGXLDXPTSGVQEVLVPERVVDALPTMYCFETCPFCFKVKAILGSRGIXYSKVEVDPTFKTQLKWSDWGKVPVFIDVDGTQVNDSNHILHYIDSRGXNSFPREGEDPXQDRWMDFSNKVLGKSIVAVIYTSYRTSLRALDYVTKVDNFSFGSRLVNKWMGAFIMRMVGKSRAKMFELPPRENLQYQLDXMSXGIXGDFFGEGEPNGADFANFGXLRSMQGLNGFDIVERHEVXSXWYARMQEHSGVY
;
A
#
# COMPACT_ATOMS: atom_id res chain seq x y z
N MET A 1 -31.13 8.99 13.22
CA MET A 1 -30.01 8.98 14.17
C MET A 1 -28.80 8.17 13.65
N MET A 2 -29.02 7.01 13.05
CA MET A 2 -27.98 6.15 12.45
C MET A 2 -27.24 6.77 11.26
N VAL A 3 -27.95 7.49 10.41
CA VAL A 3 -27.40 8.14 9.19
C VAL A 3 -26.42 9.29 9.53
N ARG A 4 -26.68 10.03 10.62
CA ARG A 4 -25.82 11.14 11.07
C ARG A 4 -24.50 10.65 11.68
N TRP A 5 -24.49 9.45 12.28
CA TRP A 5 -23.31 8.84 12.87
C TRP A 5 -22.35 8.38 11.77
N PHE A 6 -22.90 7.80 10.70
CA PHE A 6 -22.12 7.39 9.53
C PHE A 6 -21.43 8.57 8.84
N HIS A 7 -22.11 9.71 8.77
CA HIS A 7 -21.55 10.91 8.13
C HIS A 7 -20.31 11.43 8.88
N LYS A 8 -20.31 11.33 10.21
CA LYS A 8 -19.23 11.86 11.05
C LYS A 8 -17.97 10.97 11.03
N TYR A 9 -18.12 9.65 10.87
CA TYR A 9 -16.98 8.73 10.98
C TYR A 9 -16.53 8.10 9.65
N ALA A 10 -17.41 7.93 8.70
CA ALA A 10 -17.08 7.34 7.40
C ALA A 10 -16.59 8.38 6.38
N PHE A 11 -17.13 9.60 6.44
CA PHE A 11 -16.75 10.65 5.48
C PHE A 11 -15.63 11.56 5.95
N ALA A 12 -15.49 11.81 7.25
CA ALA A 12 -14.49 12.74 7.78
C ALA A 12 -13.04 12.27 7.64
N ARG A 13 -12.81 10.98 7.26
CA ARG A 13 -11.45 10.44 7.08
C ARG A 13 -11.19 9.81 5.71
N VAL A 14 -12.17 9.87 4.81
CA VAL A 14 -11.94 9.47 3.41
C VAL A 14 -11.51 10.70 2.57
N ASP A 15 -11.86 11.89 3.03
CA ASP A 15 -11.28 13.13 2.54
C ASP A 15 -9.87 13.30 3.12
N MET A 16 -8.98 12.47 2.66
CA MET A 16 -7.56 12.74 2.82
C MET A 16 -7.20 13.81 1.81
N GLU A 17 -7.54 15.05 2.17
CA GLU A 17 -7.11 16.22 1.45
C GLU A 17 -5.59 16.28 1.34
N GLU A 18 -5.16 16.61 0.17
CA GLU A 18 -3.87 17.23 -0.07
C GLU A 18 -3.90 18.65 0.51
N GLY A 19 -4.04 18.76 1.82
CA GLY A 19 -3.91 20.02 2.51
C GLY A 19 -3.05 19.83 3.71
N UNK A 20 -2.04 20.23 3.84
CA UNK A 20 -1.31 20.09 4.69
C UNK A 20 -1.74 20.32 5.89
N LEU A 21 -2.43 19.81 6.16
CA LEU A 21 -2.62 19.68 7.60
C LEU A 21 -1.36 19.05 8.13
N ASP A 22 -0.74 19.75 9.03
CA ASP A 22 0.43 19.27 9.75
C ASP A 22 0.27 17.81 10.14
N UNK A 23 0.56 17.03 9.26
CA UNK A 23 0.48 15.82 9.55
C UNK A 23 1.37 15.71 10.54
N PRO A 24 1.11 14.80 11.37
CA PRO A 24 2.14 14.39 12.31
C PRO A 24 3.34 13.95 11.47
N THR A 25 4.45 14.47 11.80
CA THR A 25 5.74 14.30 11.14
C THR A 25 5.89 12.91 10.54
N SER A 26 5.84 12.83 9.20
CA SER A 26 6.32 11.66 8.49
C SER A 26 7.79 11.52 8.88
N GLY A 27 8.19 10.38 9.34
CA GLY A 27 9.56 10.16 9.78
C GLY A 27 9.65 9.16 10.91
N VAL A 28 10.86 8.92 11.33
CA VAL A 28 11.16 8.01 12.42
C VAL A 28 10.74 8.68 13.73
N GLN A 29 9.77 8.09 14.42
CA GLN A 29 9.38 8.55 15.76
C GLN A 29 9.77 7.49 16.78
N GLU A 30 10.49 7.91 17.82
CA GLU A 30 10.64 7.09 19.02
C GLU A 30 9.32 7.15 19.78
N VAL A 31 8.54 6.12 19.65
CA VAL A 31 7.31 5.96 20.42
C VAL A 31 7.57 4.93 21.51
N LEU A 32 7.15 5.23 22.73
CA LEU A 32 7.12 4.24 23.80
C LEU A 32 6.11 3.14 23.40
N VAL A 33 6.63 2.06 22.83
CA VAL A 33 5.84 0.92 22.41
C VAL A 33 5.32 0.21 23.67
N PRO A 34 4.01 -0.07 23.77
CA PRO A 34 3.53 -0.86 24.90
C PRO A 34 4.30 -2.19 24.96
N GLU A 35 4.62 -2.60 26.18
CA GLU A 35 5.47 -3.75 26.54
C GLU A 35 5.18 -5.08 25.81
N ARG A 36 4.07 -5.14 25.09
CA ARG A 36 3.59 -6.34 24.36
C ARG A 36 4.13 -6.49 22.92
N VAL A 37 4.98 -5.59 22.43
CA VAL A 37 5.42 -5.60 21.02
C VAL A 37 6.91 -5.98 20.89
N VAL A 38 7.56 -6.36 21.99
CA VAL A 38 8.95 -6.82 21.95
C VAL A 38 8.97 -8.36 21.69
N ASP A 39 8.34 -8.77 20.61
CA ASP A 39 8.63 -10.09 20.03
C ASP A 39 9.95 -9.97 19.28
N ALA A 40 10.64 -11.10 19.13
CA ALA A 40 11.93 -11.17 18.46
C ALA A 40 11.87 -10.83 16.96
N LEU A 41 10.70 -10.45 16.45
CA LEU A 41 10.47 -10.07 15.05
C LEU A 41 9.86 -8.67 14.96
N PRO A 42 10.25 -7.88 13.95
CA PRO A 42 9.57 -6.60 13.70
C PRO A 42 8.09 -6.84 13.40
N THR A 43 7.26 -5.86 13.69
CA THR A 43 5.80 -5.97 13.53
C THR A 43 5.31 -5.01 12.45
N MET A 44 4.47 -5.52 11.54
CA MET A 44 3.85 -4.73 10.48
C MET A 44 2.33 -4.70 10.65
N TYR A 45 1.78 -3.51 10.88
CA TYR A 45 0.32 -3.28 10.87
C TYR A 45 -0.10 -2.99 9.43
N CYS A 46 -1.04 -3.77 8.89
CA CYS A 46 -1.37 -3.71 7.46
C CYS A 46 -2.83 -4.07 7.18
N PHE A 47 -3.28 -3.77 5.96
CA PHE A 47 -4.43 -4.42 5.32
C PHE A 47 -3.88 -5.37 4.24
N GLU A 48 -4.46 -6.54 4.13
CA GLU A 48 -4.00 -7.55 3.16
C GLU A 48 -4.02 -7.03 1.71
N THR A 49 -5.01 -6.25 1.33
CA THR A 49 -5.15 -5.74 -0.05
C THR A 49 -4.63 -4.32 -0.22
N CYS A 50 -3.91 -3.78 0.77
CA CYS A 50 -3.43 -2.38 0.69
C CYS A 50 -2.21 -2.27 -0.22
N PRO A 51 -2.26 -1.48 -1.30
CA PRO A 51 -1.11 -1.28 -2.19
C PRO A 51 0.15 -0.78 -1.47
N PHE A 52 -0.03 0.11 -0.49
CA PHE A 52 1.07 0.69 0.28
C PHE A 52 1.71 -0.35 1.21
N CYS A 53 0.91 -1.28 1.72
CA CYS A 53 1.42 -2.40 2.55
C CYS A 53 2.22 -3.39 1.68
N PHE A 54 1.81 -3.59 0.43
CA PHE A 54 2.55 -4.48 -0.48
C PHE A 54 3.95 -3.95 -0.82
N LYS A 55 4.17 -2.63 -0.83
CA LYS A 55 5.53 -2.06 -0.96
C LYS A 55 6.43 -2.61 0.14
N VAL A 56 5.95 -2.53 1.39
CA VAL A 56 6.72 -2.99 2.57
C VAL A 56 6.91 -4.50 2.53
N LYS A 57 5.86 -5.26 2.16
CA LYS A 57 5.98 -6.72 2.00
C LYS A 57 7.07 -7.10 0.98
N ALA A 58 7.16 -6.34 -0.13
CA ALA A 58 8.12 -6.61 -1.20
C ALA A 58 9.58 -6.44 -0.72
N ILE A 59 9.88 -5.36 0.00
CA ILE A 59 11.25 -5.16 0.50
C ILE A 59 11.56 -6.13 1.64
N LEU A 60 10.60 -6.40 2.54
CA LEU A 60 10.82 -7.39 3.61
C LEU A 60 11.14 -8.76 3.02
N GLY A 61 10.40 -9.17 1.98
CA GLY A 61 10.65 -10.43 1.28
C GLY A 61 12.02 -10.45 0.62
N SER A 62 12.37 -9.40 -0.12
CA SER A 62 13.68 -9.26 -0.79
C SER A 62 14.85 -9.32 0.19
N ARG A 63 14.68 -8.78 1.40
CA ARG A 63 15.73 -8.78 2.43
C ARG A 63 15.68 -10.02 3.33
N GLY A 64 14.74 -10.96 3.09
CA GLY A 64 14.56 -12.15 3.91
C GLY A 64 14.16 -11.83 5.34
N ILE A 65 13.47 -10.76 5.58
CA ILE A 65 13.09 -10.32 6.93
C ILE A 65 11.74 -10.90 7.33
N UNK A 66 11.55 -11.64 8.27
CA UNK A 66 10.45 -12.13 8.78
C UNK A 66 9.86 -11.11 9.56
N TYR A 67 8.73 -11.11 9.70
CA TYR A 67 7.99 -10.13 10.53
C TYR A 67 6.66 -10.69 11.03
N SER A 68 6.19 -10.14 12.14
CA SER A 68 4.85 -10.39 12.69
C SER A 68 3.84 -9.50 11.96
N LYS A 69 2.74 -10.08 11.47
CA LYS A 69 1.71 -9.32 10.76
C LYS A 69 0.51 -9.08 11.67
N VAL A 70 0.10 -7.82 11.81
CA VAL A 70 -1.14 -7.45 12.48
C VAL A 70 -2.11 -6.92 11.42
N GLU A 71 -3.15 -7.71 11.11
CA GLU A 71 -4.21 -7.29 10.19
C GLU A 71 -5.10 -6.27 10.88
N VAL A 72 -5.20 -5.07 10.32
CA VAL A 72 -5.98 -3.96 10.89
C VAL A 72 -7.42 -4.04 10.38
N ASP A 73 -8.37 -3.79 11.28
CA ASP A 73 -9.80 -3.69 10.93
C ASP A 73 -10.00 -2.48 10.01
N PRO A 74 -10.39 -2.67 8.74
CA PRO A 74 -10.53 -1.55 7.80
C PRO A 74 -11.66 -0.56 8.17
N THR A 75 -12.63 -0.99 8.97
CA THR A 75 -13.79 -0.17 9.35
C THR A 75 -13.51 0.69 10.59
N PHE A 76 -13.01 0.06 11.65
CA PHE A 76 -12.87 0.72 12.96
C PHE A 76 -11.41 0.97 13.35
N LYS A 77 -10.45 0.35 12.66
CA LYS A 77 -8.99 0.46 12.88
C LYS A 77 -8.62 0.25 14.35
N THR A 78 -9.27 -0.73 15.00
CA THR A 78 -9.13 -0.97 16.45
C THR A 78 -7.68 -1.24 16.84
N GLN A 79 -6.90 -1.87 15.97
CA GLN A 79 -5.49 -2.22 16.20
C GLN A 79 -4.55 -1.01 16.09
N LEU A 80 -5.04 0.14 15.58
CA LEU A 80 -4.24 1.37 15.42
C LEU A 80 -4.69 2.52 16.31
N LYS A 81 -5.53 2.25 17.32
CA LYS A 81 -6.03 3.30 18.23
C LYS A 81 -4.93 3.95 19.06
N TRP A 82 -3.82 3.23 19.24
CA TRP A 82 -2.64 3.72 19.96
C TRP A 82 -1.76 4.64 19.11
N SER A 83 -1.94 4.64 17.77
CA SER A 83 -1.07 5.35 16.83
C SER A 83 -1.74 6.64 16.35
N ASP A 84 -1.07 7.76 16.52
CA ASP A 84 -1.50 9.08 16.01
C ASP A 84 -1.51 9.11 14.49
N TRP A 85 -0.74 8.24 13.83
CA TRP A 85 -0.68 8.14 12.37
C TRP A 85 -2.02 7.68 11.78
N GLY A 86 -2.67 6.70 12.40
CA GLY A 86 -4.03 6.24 12.03
C GLY A 86 -4.19 5.65 10.62
N LYS A 87 -3.09 5.33 9.95
CA LYS A 87 -3.07 4.75 8.58
C LYS A 87 -2.19 3.50 8.57
N VAL A 88 -2.31 2.70 7.50
CA VAL A 88 -1.40 1.58 7.25
C VAL A 88 -0.58 1.86 5.99
N PRO A 89 0.63 1.33 5.88
CA PRO A 89 1.34 0.49 6.87
C PRO A 89 1.93 1.30 8.03
N VAL A 90 2.10 0.63 9.19
CA VAL A 90 2.97 1.05 10.27
C VAL A 90 3.95 -0.10 10.49
N PHE A 91 5.23 0.19 10.57
CA PHE A 91 6.28 -0.79 10.84
C PHE A 91 6.91 -0.46 12.19
N ILE A 92 7.04 -1.47 13.04
CA ILE A 92 7.73 -1.35 14.34
C ILE A 92 8.88 -2.35 14.34
N ASP A 93 10.11 -1.83 14.43
CA ASP A 93 11.30 -2.67 14.43
C ASP A 93 11.50 -3.34 15.80
N VAL A 94 12.42 -4.31 15.89
CA VAL A 94 12.71 -5.07 17.10
C VAL A 94 13.23 -4.20 18.24
N ASP A 95 13.80 -3.04 17.94
CA ASP A 95 14.27 -2.08 18.95
C ASP A 95 13.18 -1.11 19.43
N GLY A 96 11.93 -1.29 18.92
CA GLY A 96 10.80 -0.43 19.23
C GLY A 96 10.67 0.80 18.31
N THR A 97 11.57 1.00 17.36
CA THR A 97 11.49 2.12 16.42
C THR A 97 10.23 1.99 15.55
N GLN A 98 9.34 2.98 15.62
CA GLN A 98 8.16 3.05 14.76
C GLN A 98 8.46 3.88 13.52
N VAL A 99 8.12 3.34 12.35
CA VAL A 99 8.25 4.05 11.08
C VAL A 99 6.88 4.09 10.40
N ASN A 100 6.48 5.28 9.98
CA ASN A 100 5.21 5.55 9.31
C ASN A 100 5.47 5.98 7.87
N ASP A 101 4.50 5.75 7.00
CA ASP A 101 4.55 5.96 5.55
C ASP A 101 5.39 4.91 4.83
N SER A 102 4.80 4.37 3.75
CA SER A 102 5.41 3.25 3.02
C SER A 102 6.76 3.59 2.37
N ASN A 103 6.96 4.83 1.89
CA ASN A 103 8.25 5.22 1.30
C ASN A 103 9.34 5.35 2.36
N HIS A 104 9.00 5.95 3.52
CA HIS A 104 9.96 6.03 4.65
C HIS A 104 10.29 4.63 5.17
N ILE A 105 9.30 3.73 5.23
CA ILE A 105 9.54 2.33 5.66
C ILE A 105 10.49 1.63 4.67
N LEU A 106 10.33 1.85 3.34
CA LEU A 106 11.24 1.29 2.33
C LEU A 106 12.69 1.72 2.60
N HIS A 107 12.92 3.04 2.76
CA HIS A 107 14.26 3.58 3.03
C HIS A 107 14.80 3.08 4.36
N TYR A 108 13.96 3.01 5.40
CA TYR A 108 14.36 2.52 6.72
C TYR A 108 14.84 1.07 6.66
N ILE A 109 14.05 0.18 6.05
CA ILE A 109 14.41 -1.24 5.95
C ILE A 109 15.67 -1.40 5.10
N ASP A 110 15.81 -0.68 4.01
CA ASP A 110 17.02 -0.74 3.17
C ASP A 110 18.26 -0.27 3.94
N SER A 111 18.15 0.82 4.72
CA SER A 111 19.27 1.37 5.50
C SER A 111 19.73 0.41 6.61
N ARG A 112 18.85 -0.47 7.08
CA ARG A 112 19.18 -1.50 8.10
C ARG A 112 19.80 -2.75 7.47
N GLY A 113 19.87 -2.82 6.20
CA GLY A 113 20.40 -3.95 5.43
C GLY A 113 21.38 -3.55 4.32
N UNK A 114 20.88 -3.50 3.10
CA UNK A 114 21.56 -3.30 2.14
C UNK A 114 22.04 -2.05 1.97
N ASN A 115 21.45 -1.15 2.39
CA ASN A 115 21.71 0.26 2.19
C ASN A 115 22.07 0.55 0.71
N SER A 116 21.26 -0.01 -0.16
CA SER A 116 21.48 0.00 -1.62
C SER A 116 20.71 1.14 -2.32
N PHE A 117 19.67 1.71 -1.65
CA PHE A 117 18.88 2.77 -2.29
C PHE A 117 19.56 4.13 -2.11
N PRO A 118 19.60 4.96 -3.16
CA PRO A 118 19.90 6.38 -2.96
C PRO A 118 18.99 6.97 -1.88
N ARG A 119 19.53 7.81 -1.03
CA ARG A 119 18.71 8.50 -0.02
C ARG A 119 17.78 9.49 -0.70
N GLU A 120 16.71 9.85 0.00
CA GLU A 120 15.75 10.86 -0.46
C GLU A 120 16.51 12.16 -0.81
N GLY A 121 16.34 12.63 -2.03
CA GLY A 121 17.00 13.82 -2.58
C GLY A 121 18.31 13.52 -3.31
N GLU A 122 18.88 12.34 -3.20
CA GLU A 122 20.14 11.97 -3.88
C GLU A 122 19.90 11.52 -5.32
N ASP A 123 18.75 10.90 -5.60
CA ASP A 123 18.37 10.45 -6.94
C ASP A 123 16.97 10.96 -7.28
N PRO A 124 16.90 12.07 -7.98
CA PRO A 124 15.60 12.60 -8.42
C PRO A 124 14.78 11.65 -9.31
N UNK A 125 15.24 10.68 -9.80
CA UNK A 125 14.58 9.79 -10.54
C UNK A 125 13.90 8.82 -9.75
N GLN A 126 14.66 8.28 -8.85
CA GLN A 126 14.05 7.38 -7.86
C GLN A 126 12.92 8.08 -7.11
N ASP A 127 13.17 9.22 -6.55
CA ASP A 127 12.20 9.99 -5.76
C ASP A 127 10.92 10.26 -6.57
N ARG A 128 11.06 10.67 -7.83
CA ARG A 128 9.93 10.92 -8.73
C ARG A 128 9.06 9.67 -8.91
N TRP A 129 9.67 8.50 -9.10
CA TRP A 129 8.90 7.26 -9.32
C TRP A 129 8.33 6.68 -8.01
N MET A 130 9.00 6.93 -6.89
CA MET A 130 8.43 6.63 -5.56
C MET A 130 7.19 7.50 -5.29
N ASP A 131 7.29 8.78 -5.61
CA ASP A 131 6.16 9.74 -5.53
C ASP A 131 5.03 9.34 -6.47
N PHE A 132 5.36 8.99 -7.71
CA PHE A 132 4.37 8.51 -8.70
C PHE A 132 3.57 7.33 -8.15
N SER A 133 4.23 6.39 -7.48
CA SER A 133 3.55 5.23 -6.88
C SER A 133 2.47 5.66 -5.88
N ASN A 134 2.74 6.68 -5.06
CA ASN A 134 1.79 7.20 -4.04
C ASN A 134 0.71 8.11 -4.65
N LYS A 135 1.14 9.07 -5.46
CA LYS A 135 0.26 10.16 -5.92
C LYS A 135 -0.62 9.77 -7.10
N VAL A 136 -0.15 8.83 -7.94
CA VAL A 136 -0.79 8.50 -9.21
C VAL A 136 -1.18 7.01 -9.28
N LEU A 137 -0.18 6.11 -9.30
CA LEU A 137 -0.41 4.67 -9.56
C LEU A 137 -1.37 4.04 -8.55
N GLY A 138 -1.16 4.30 -7.25
CA GLY A 138 -2.02 3.75 -6.19
C GLY A 138 -3.47 4.20 -6.34
N LYS A 139 -3.70 5.46 -6.74
CA LYS A 139 -5.06 5.98 -6.98
C LYS A 139 -5.70 5.35 -8.21
N SER A 140 -4.92 5.15 -9.28
CA SER A 140 -5.36 4.46 -10.50
C SER A 140 -5.78 3.02 -10.22
N ILE A 141 -4.96 2.29 -9.45
CA ILE A 141 -5.24 0.91 -9.04
C ILE A 141 -6.54 0.82 -8.25
N VAL A 142 -6.71 1.69 -7.25
CA VAL A 142 -7.94 1.74 -6.43
C VAL A 142 -9.16 2.01 -7.31
N ALA A 143 -9.04 2.93 -8.28
CA ALA A 143 -10.14 3.25 -9.21
C ALA A 143 -10.54 2.02 -10.04
N VAL A 144 -9.56 1.19 -10.47
CA VAL A 144 -9.82 0.00 -11.29
C VAL A 144 -10.36 -1.17 -10.45
N ILE A 145 -9.73 -1.48 -9.32
CA ILE A 145 -10.14 -2.61 -8.47
C ILE A 145 -11.59 -2.43 -7.99
N TYR A 146 -11.93 -1.22 -7.55
CA TYR A 146 -13.23 -0.95 -6.92
C TYR A 146 -14.22 -0.28 -7.89
N THR A 147 -14.17 -0.66 -9.18
CA THR A 147 -15.05 -0.13 -10.25
C THR A 147 -16.52 -0.43 -10.01
N SER A 148 -16.85 -1.58 -9.39
CA SER A 148 -18.22 -2.00 -9.11
C SER A 148 -18.32 -2.59 -7.71
N TYR A 149 -19.53 -2.73 -7.20
CA TYR A 149 -19.76 -3.39 -5.90
C TYR A 149 -19.30 -4.85 -5.92
N ARG A 150 -19.53 -5.54 -7.05
CA ARG A 150 -19.13 -6.94 -7.22
C ARG A 150 -17.59 -7.11 -7.15
N THR A 151 -16.83 -6.24 -7.82
CA THR A 151 -15.36 -6.27 -7.77
C THR A 151 -14.85 -5.88 -6.38
N SER A 152 -15.54 -4.97 -5.69
CA SER A 152 -15.22 -4.58 -4.31
C SER A 152 -15.42 -5.75 -3.34
N LEU A 153 -16.52 -6.51 -3.47
CA LEU A 153 -16.77 -7.70 -2.65
C LEU A 153 -15.68 -8.76 -2.87
N ARG A 154 -15.28 -8.99 -4.13
CA ARG A 154 -14.22 -9.95 -4.48
C ARG A 154 -12.88 -9.53 -3.85
N ALA A 155 -12.55 -8.26 -3.93
CA ALA A 155 -11.29 -7.72 -3.37
C ALA A 155 -11.25 -7.85 -1.84
N LEU A 156 -12.42 -7.85 -1.16
CA LEU A 156 -12.50 -7.97 0.31
C LEU A 156 -12.86 -9.38 0.79
N ASP A 157 -12.81 -10.37 -0.09
CA ASP A 157 -13.14 -11.76 0.27
C ASP A 157 -12.17 -12.32 1.33
N TYR A 158 -10.92 -11.87 1.32
CA TYR A 158 -9.91 -12.26 2.30
C TYR A 158 -10.34 -11.98 3.76
N VAL A 159 -11.16 -10.92 3.97
CA VAL A 159 -11.58 -10.49 5.33
C VAL A 159 -12.30 -11.62 6.06
N THR A 160 -12.97 -12.52 5.32
CA THR A 160 -13.67 -13.68 5.91
C THR A 160 -12.70 -14.71 6.51
N LYS A 161 -11.41 -14.65 6.12
CA LYS A 161 -10.37 -15.59 6.53
C LYS A 161 -9.40 -15.03 7.57
N VAL A 162 -9.59 -13.77 8.01
CA VAL A 162 -8.71 -13.11 8.97
C VAL A 162 -9.02 -13.63 10.39
N ASP A 163 -8.05 -14.27 11.02
CA ASP A 163 -8.25 -14.98 12.29
C ASP A 163 -8.52 -14.04 13.47
N ASN A 164 -7.92 -12.85 13.49
CA ASN A 164 -8.10 -11.91 14.60
C ASN A 164 -9.41 -11.12 14.55
N PHE A 165 -10.29 -11.40 13.57
CA PHE A 165 -11.61 -10.75 13.48
C PHE A 165 -12.70 -11.70 13.98
N SER A 166 -13.64 -11.19 14.79
CA SER A 166 -14.82 -11.96 15.18
C SER A 166 -15.72 -12.22 13.97
N PHE A 167 -16.57 -13.24 14.03
CA PHE A 167 -17.49 -13.60 12.94
C PHE A 167 -18.36 -12.41 12.50
N GLY A 168 -18.94 -11.70 13.46
CA GLY A 168 -19.75 -10.50 13.17
C GLY A 168 -18.93 -9.40 12.49
N SER A 169 -17.70 -9.18 12.98
CA SER A 169 -16.77 -8.20 12.40
C SER A 169 -16.41 -8.57 10.96
N ARG A 170 -16.14 -9.85 10.68
CA ARG A 170 -15.84 -10.34 9.31
C ARG A 170 -16.98 -9.99 8.34
N LEU A 171 -18.22 -10.25 8.75
CA LEU A 171 -19.40 -9.99 7.90
C LEU A 171 -19.58 -8.49 7.64
N VAL A 172 -19.53 -7.68 8.71
CA VAL A 172 -19.65 -6.21 8.61
C VAL A 172 -18.52 -5.65 7.73
N ASN A 173 -17.28 -6.04 7.99
CA ASN A 173 -16.12 -5.55 7.23
C ASN A 173 -16.20 -5.94 5.75
N LYS A 174 -16.69 -7.12 5.42
CA LYS A 174 -16.83 -7.54 4.02
C LYS A 174 -17.88 -6.68 3.29
N TRP A 175 -19.10 -6.60 3.82
CA TRP A 175 -20.20 -5.93 3.10
C TRP A 175 -20.09 -4.40 3.17
N MET A 176 -19.87 -3.87 4.39
CA MET A 176 -19.72 -2.43 4.60
C MET A 176 -18.42 -1.91 3.96
N GLY A 177 -17.33 -2.67 4.13
CA GLY A 177 -16.04 -2.35 3.51
C GLY A 177 -16.15 -2.30 1.99
N ALA A 178 -16.86 -3.26 1.36
CA ALA A 178 -17.05 -3.25 -0.09
C ALA A 178 -17.82 -2.00 -0.55
N PHE A 179 -18.83 -1.59 0.23
CA PHE A 179 -19.59 -0.36 -0.08
C PHE A 179 -18.69 0.88 0.02
N ILE A 180 -17.93 0.99 1.12
CA ILE A 180 -17.00 2.12 1.34
C ILE A 180 -15.94 2.14 0.22
N MET A 181 -15.31 1.01 -0.07
CA MET A 181 -14.26 0.93 -1.09
C MET A 181 -14.81 1.22 -2.50
N ARG A 182 -16.07 0.85 -2.78
CA ARG A 182 -16.74 1.24 -4.03
C ARG A 182 -16.86 2.77 -4.13
N MET A 183 -17.21 3.44 -3.02
CA MET A 183 -17.30 4.90 -2.99
C MET A 183 -15.90 5.53 -3.17
N VAL A 184 -14.89 4.97 -2.51
CA VAL A 184 -13.49 5.41 -2.65
C VAL A 184 -13.04 5.24 -4.10
N GLY A 185 -13.28 4.08 -4.72
CA GLY A 185 -12.92 3.82 -6.12
C GLY A 185 -13.56 4.83 -7.07
N LYS A 186 -14.85 5.12 -6.85
CA LYS A 186 -15.58 6.13 -7.65
C LYS A 186 -14.98 7.52 -7.48
N SER A 187 -14.59 7.87 -6.26
CA SER A 187 -13.93 9.17 -5.97
C SER A 187 -12.57 9.24 -6.69
N ARG A 188 -11.77 8.17 -6.60
CA ARG A 188 -10.46 8.13 -7.27
C ARG A 188 -10.57 8.18 -8.80
N ALA A 189 -11.59 7.50 -9.36
CA ALA A 189 -11.84 7.55 -10.81
C ALA A 189 -12.08 8.98 -11.33
N LYS A 190 -12.71 9.84 -10.51
CA LYS A 190 -12.97 11.23 -10.88
C LYS A 190 -11.71 12.12 -10.94
N MET A 191 -10.59 11.64 -10.42
CA MET A 191 -9.32 12.38 -10.44
C MET A 191 -8.64 12.32 -11.80
N PHE A 192 -9.11 11.44 -12.69
CA PHE A 192 -8.53 11.18 -13.99
C PHE A 192 -9.55 11.47 -15.10
N GLU A 193 -9.08 11.93 -16.24
CA GLU A 193 -9.93 12.22 -17.41
C GLU A 193 -10.36 10.93 -18.12
N LEU A 194 -9.50 9.91 -18.12
CA LEU A 194 -9.74 8.64 -18.80
C LEU A 194 -10.55 7.68 -17.91
N PRO A 195 -11.34 6.79 -18.50
CA PRO A 195 -11.96 5.68 -17.75
C PRO A 195 -10.90 4.86 -16.99
N PRO A 196 -11.25 4.26 -15.84
CA PRO A 196 -10.25 3.65 -14.96
C PRO A 196 -9.28 2.68 -15.62
N ARG A 197 -9.75 1.78 -16.50
CA ARG A 197 -8.89 0.80 -17.17
C ARG A 197 -7.96 1.47 -18.19
N GLU A 198 -8.48 2.40 -18.97
CA GLU A 198 -7.69 3.18 -19.96
C GLU A 198 -6.66 4.06 -19.23
N ASN A 199 -7.08 4.66 -18.11
CA ASN A 199 -6.17 5.44 -17.27
C ASN A 199 -5.03 4.56 -16.73
N LEU A 200 -5.33 3.37 -16.22
CA LEU A 200 -4.28 2.47 -15.72
C LEU A 200 -3.31 2.10 -16.85
N GLN A 201 -3.81 1.77 -18.05
CA GLN A 201 -2.96 1.51 -19.22
C GLN A 201 -2.03 2.70 -19.49
N TYR A 202 -2.61 3.91 -19.55
CA TYR A 202 -1.85 5.15 -19.77
C TYR A 202 -0.77 5.34 -18.70
N GLN A 203 -1.08 5.05 -17.42
CA GLN A 203 -0.10 5.20 -16.35
C GLN A 203 1.02 4.14 -16.45
N LEU A 204 0.72 2.95 -16.92
CA LEU A 204 1.73 1.91 -17.17
C LEU A 204 2.64 2.29 -18.35
N ASP A 205 2.07 2.83 -19.41
CA ASP A 205 2.84 3.41 -20.53
C ASP A 205 3.80 4.51 -20.05
N UNK A 206 3.40 5.27 -19.11
CA UNK A 206 4.07 6.25 -18.57
C UNK A 206 5.13 5.81 -17.74
N MET A 207 4.84 4.78 -16.97
CA MET A 207 5.79 4.12 -16.08
C MET A 207 6.91 3.39 -16.82
N SER A 208 6.60 2.68 -17.90
CA SER A 208 7.58 1.99 -18.75
C SER A 208 8.69 2.88 -19.33
N UNK A 209 8.37 3.92 -19.34
CA UNK A 209 9.20 4.82 -19.77
C UNK A 209 10.24 5.18 -18.85
N GLY A 210 10.08 4.84 -17.65
CA GLY A 210 11.04 5.07 -16.54
C GLY A 210 12.00 3.91 -16.29
N ILE A 211 11.76 2.74 -16.91
CA ILE A 211 12.60 1.55 -16.74
C ILE A 211 13.70 1.54 -17.81
N UNK A 212 14.65 1.97 -17.34
CA UNK A 212 15.62 2.19 -18.22
C UNK A 212 16.48 1.09 -18.48
N GLY A 213 16.56 -0.05 -17.81
CA GLY A 213 17.27 -1.32 -17.89
C GLY A 213 16.36 -2.48 -17.51
N ASP A 214 16.85 -3.34 -16.69
CA ASP A 214 16.01 -4.39 -16.07
C ASP A 214 15.09 -3.80 -15.00
N PHE A 215 15.50 -2.68 -14.38
CA PHE A 215 14.82 -2.02 -13.27
C PHE A 215 14.85 -0.49 -13.43
N PHE A 216 14.15 0.23 -12.56
CA PHE A 216 14.32 1.69 -12.44
C PHE A 216 15.73 2.04 -11.98
N GLY A 217 16.36 1.17 -11.20
CA GLY A 217 17.76 1.27 -10.80
C GLY A 217 18.75 0.70 -11.83
N GLU A 218 18.31 0.56 -13.08
CA GLU A 218 19.07 -0.01 -14.20
C GLU A 218 19.37 -1.51 -14.01
N GLY A 219 20.49 -1.88 -13.39
CA GLY A 219 20.92 -3.28 -13.20
C GLY A 219 20.40 -3.92 -11.93
N GLU A 220 20.06 -3.13 -10.91
CA GLU A 220 19.53 -3.62 -9.63
C GLU A 220 18.30 -2.82 -9.22
N PRO A 221 17.33 -3.44 -8.55
CA PRO A 221 16.15 -2.69 -8.13
C PRO A 221 16.44 -1.70 -7.01
N ASN A 222 15.86 -0.51 -7.11
CA ASN A 222 15.95 0.54 -6.11
C ASN A 222 14.58 0.81 -5.44
N GLY A 223 14.47 1.89 -4.66
CA GLY A 223 13.24 2.27 -3.96
C GLY A 223 12.04 2.44 -4.90
N ALA A 224 12.25 2.95 -6.12
CA ALA A 224 11.19 3.13 -7.11
C ALA A 224 10.63 1.79 -7.58
N ASP A 225 11.50 0.78 -7.74
CA ASP A 225 11.09 -0.57 -8.13
C ASP A 225 10.16 -1.17 -7.07
N PHE A 226 10.59 -1.18 -5.80
CA PHE A 226 9.79 -1.74 -4.71
C PHE A 226 8.48 -0.97 -4.53
N ALA A 227 8.51 0.36 -4.66
CA ALA A 227 7.32 1.20 -4.52
C ALA A 227 6.28 0.88 -5.60
N ASN A 228 6.69 0.81 -6.86
CA ASN A 228 5.77 0.55 -7.97
C ASN A 228 5.35 -0.92 -8.05
N PHE A 229 6.26 -1.84 -7.80
CA PHE A 229 5.96 -3.28 -7.73
C PHE A 229 4.89 -3.56 -6.67
N GLY A 230 5.10 -3.07 -5.48
CA GLY A 230 4.11 -3.22 -4.41
C GLY A 230 2.70 -2.76 -4.82
N UNK A 231 2.66 -1.67 -5.49
CA UNK A 231 1.49 -1.21 -5.88
C UNK A 231 0.84 -2.05 -6.78
N LEU A 232 1.49 -2.67 -7.87
CA LEU A 232 0.91 -3.60 -8.85
C LEU A 232 0.64 -4.98 -8.24
N ARG A 233 1.49 -5.44 -7.38
CA ARG A 233 1.33 -6.74 -6.68
C ARG A 233 0.02 -6.82 -5.91
N SER A 234 -0.44 -5.70 -5.35
CA SER A 234 -1.67 -5.66 -4.57
C SER A 234 -2.93 -5.96 -5.40
N MET A 235 -2.83 -5.84 -6.73
CA MET A 235 -3.99 -6.11 -7.60
C MET A 235 -3.91 -7.47 -8.29
N GLN A 236 -2.88 -8.27 -8.01
CA GLN A 236 -2.76 -9.62 -8.60
C GLN A 236 -4.01 -10.46 -8.27
N GLY A 237 -4.63 -11.05 -9.30
CA GLY A 237 -5.86 -11.81 -9.17
C GLY A 237 -7.14 -10.95 -9.05
N LEU A 238 -7.00 -9.63 -9.06
CA LEU A 238 -8.13 -8.69 -8.98
C LEU A 238 -8.39 -8.02 -10.34
N ASN A 239 -9.47 -7.23 -10.37
CA ASN A 239 -9.88 -6.52 -11.59
C ASN A 239 -8.78 -5.56 -12.06
N GLY A 240 -8.41 -5.67 -13.33
CA GLY A 240 -7.41 -4.79 -13.97
C GLY A 240 -6.00 -5.35 -14.01
N PHE A 241 -5.70 -6.43 -13.31
CA PHE A 241 -4.35 -7.02 -13.35
C PHE A 241 -3.98 -7.51 -14.74
N ASP A 242 -4.94 -7.95 -15.52
CA ASP A 242 -4.78 -8.33 -16.92
C ASP A 242 -4.12 -7.24 -17.79
N ILE A 243 -4.23 -5.96 -17.38
CA ILE A 243 -3.58 -4.84 -18.08
C ILE A 243 -2.06 -4.91 -17.87
N VAL A 244 -1.63 -5.24 -16.62
CA VAL A 244 -0.21 -5.44 -16.30
C VAL A 244 0.36 -6.63 -17.07
N GLU A 245 -0.38 -7.75 -17.09
CA GLU A 245 0.05 -8.99 -17.76
C GLU A 245 0.24 -8.82 -19.26
N ARG A 246 -0.60 -7.97 -19.88
CA ARG A 246 -0.55 -7.74 -21.34
C ARG A 246 0.42 -6.66 -21.76
N HIS A 247 0.90 -5.85 -20.83
CA HIS A 247 1.83 -4.76 -21.12
C HIS A 247 3.26 -5.30 -21.26
N GLU A 248 3.80 -5.23 -22.46
CA GLU A 248 5.09 -5.85 -22.83
C GLU A 248 6.21 -5.53 -21.82
N VAL A 249 6.50 -4.30 -21.57
CA VAL A 249 7.55 -3.89 -20.64
C VAL A 249 7.16 -4.15 -19.16
N UNK A 250 6.07 -3.72 -18.59
CA UNK A 250 5.60 -3.86 -17.40
C UNK A 250 5.57 -5.16 -17.00
N SER A 251 5.12 -6.25 -17.84
CA SER A 251 5.11 -7.67 -17.46
C SER A 251 6.50 -8.31 -17.28
N UNK A 252 7.42 -7.81 -17.95
CA UNK A 252 8.60 -8.22 -17.82
C UNK A 252 9.26 -7.79 -16.67
N TRP A 253 9.30 -6.61 -16.45
CA TRP A 253 9.79 -6.01 -15.19
C TRP A 253 9.08 -6.58 -13.94
N TYR A 254 7.78 -6.72 -13.98
CA TYR A 254 7.00 -7.28 -12.88
C TYR A 254 7.47 -8.70 -12.50
N ALA A 255 7.73 -9.53 -13.50
CA ALA A 255 8.21 -10.90 -13.27
C ALA A 255 9.59 -10.89 -12.58
N ARG A 256 10.51 -10.04 -13.05
CA ARG A 256 11.82 -9.88 -12.41
C ARG A 256 11.69 -9.41 -10.95
N MET A 257 10.81 -8.43 -10.72
CA MET A 257 10.55 -7.93 -9.36
C MET A 257 9.92 -8.99 -8.46
N GLN A 258 9.04 -9.83 -9.01
CA GLN A 258 8.42 -10.93 -8.26
C GLN A 258 9.50 -11.94 -7.80
N GLU A 259 10.38 -12.32 -8.70
CA GLU A 259 11.52 -13.19 -8.38
C GLU A 259 12.43 -12.55 -7.32
N HIS A 260 12.77 -11.28 -7.53
CA HIS A 260 13.68 -10.53 -6.64
C HIS A 260 13.10 -10.31 -5.25
N SER A 261 11.79 -10.06 -5.14
CA SER A 261 11.12 -9.80 -3.86
C SER A 261 10.78 -11.07 -3.06
N GLY A 262 10.76 -12.24 -3.71
CA GLY A 262 10.32 -13.48 -3.07
C GLY A 262 8.84 -13.49 -2.69
N VAL A 263 8.05 -12.56 -3.21
CA VAL A 263 6.61 -12.43 -2.91
C VAL A 263 5.82 -13.00 -4.10
N TYR A 264 5.34 -14.24 -3.98
CA TYR A 264 4.62 -14.99 -5.03
C TYR A 264 3.10 -14.96 -4.85
#